data_1ef721ede79fccac3b7bf9496990f2a4
#
_entry.id   1ef721ede79fccac3b7bf9496990f2a4
#
_cell.length_a   1.000
_cell.length_b   1.000
_cell.length_c   1.000
_cell.angle_alpha   90.00
_cell.angle_beta   90.00
_cell.angle_gamma   90.00
#
_symmetry.space_group_name_H-M   'P 1'
#
loop_
_entity.id
_entity.type
_entity.pdbx_description
1 polymer ?
#
loop_
_entity_poly.entity_id
_entity_poly.type
_entity_poly.pdbx_seq_one_letter_code
_entity_poly.pdbx_strand_id
1 'polypeptide(L)'
;KWESGNQLGGYIWHTTGSGKTMTSFKAAQLISYTKDADKVVFLMDRIELGVQSLKEYRAFADRADDVQDTEDTIALITKLKSKDPKNMLIVSSIQKMSNIKDDAESKLRGRDLEEMQSKRIVFILDECHRSTFGDMLSSIKRTFPNALFFGFTGTPVFTENERALSITSDIFGDELHRYSIADGIRDKNVLGFDPLMVCVYPDKKLRQMVALHEAGASSEEEVLQDPKKSAIYYEFLNDVPMAGSWQEDGTYEKGIEDYLHGRAFRDLVLTDEYQWEIVDHIRENWNTLSRGSKFHAIFATDSIPEAVRYYRKFRERYPELRVTGLFDPTIDNKGGKKTLDKEEGLKAMLE
;
A
#
# COMPACT_ATOMS: atom_id res chain seq x y z
N LYS A 1 16.07 23.75 6.39
CA LYS A 1 16.06 22.69 5.34
C LYS A 1 16.57 23.19 3.98
N TRP A 2 16.17 24.39 3.50
CA TRP A 2 16.67 24.95 2.23
C TRP A 2 18.20 25.05 2.17
N GLU A 3 18.83 25.39 3.29
CA GLU A 3 20.29 25.59 3.40
C GLU A 3 21.07 24.28 3.27
N SER A 4 20.44 23.14 3.56
CA SER A 4 21.10 21.82 3.45
C SER A 4 21.30 21.36 2.01
N GLY A 5 20.50 21.85 1.06
CA GLY A 5 20.61 21.53 -0.36
C GLY A 5 20.32 20.08 -0.75
N ASN A 6 19.82 19.26 0.19
CA ASN A 6 19.63 17.82 -0.02
C ASN A 6 18.19 17.40 -0.35
N GLN A 7 17.27 18.34 -0.55
CA GLN A 7 15.85 18.11 -0.83
C GLN A 7 15.06 17.36 0.27
N LEU A 8 15.69 16.98 1.38
CA LEU A 8 15.08 16.18 2.43
C LEU A 8 14.29 17.07 3.40
N GLY A 9 12.96 17.04 3.28
CA GLY A 9 12.04 17.74 4.19
C GLY A 9 11.85 16.98 5.49
N GLY A 10 11.50 15.73 5.38
CA GLY A 10 11.16 14.80 6.44
C GLY A 10 9.85 14.06 6.16
N TYR A 11 9.48 13.11 7.02
CA TYR A 11 8.21 12.43 6.92
C TYR A 11 7.42 12.44 8.23
N ILE A 12 6.12 12.31 8.10
CA ILE A 12 5.15 12.23 9.20
C ILE A 12 4.46 10.86 9.13
N TRP A 13 4.58 10.10 10.20
CA TRP A 13 3.90 8.83 10.36
C TRP A 13 2.59 9.03 11.11
N HIS A 14 1.48 8.97 10.39
CA HIS A 14 0.13 9.04 10.94
C HIS A 14 -0.68 7.82 10.51
N THR A 15 -1.19 7.05 11.45
CA THR A 15 -2.03 5.88 11.16
C THR A 15 -3.31 6.28 10.42
N THR A 16 -3.88 5.35 9.67
CA THR A 16 -5.15 5.56 8.97
C THR A 16 -6.26 5.91 9.98
N GLY A 17 -7.13 6.85 9.62
CA GLY A 17 -8.21 7.32 10.49
C GLY A 17 -7.80 8.36 11.55
N SER A 18 -6.51 8.70 11.68
CA SER A 18 -6.01 9.66 12.67
C SER A 18 -6.08 11.14 12.25
N GLY A 19 -6.70 11.44 11.12
CA GLY A 19 -6.77 12.80 10.59
C GLY A 19 -5.56 13.22 9.75
N LYS A 20 -4.82 12.27 9.17
CA LYS A 20 -3.65 12.52 8.32
C LYS A 20 -3.91 13.58 7.25
N THR A 21 -5.02 13.44 6.49
CA THR A 21 -5.44 14.37 5.44
C THR A 21 -5.61 15.81 5.95
N MET A 22 -6.23 15.96 7.11
CA MET A 22 -6.41 17.30 7.73
C MET A 22 -5.07 17.88 8.16
N THR A 23 -4.22 17.09 8.79
CA THR A 23 -2.89 17.52 9.26
C THR A 23 -2.00 17.93 8.11
N SER A 24 -1.94 17.13 7.03
CA SER A 24 -1.14 17.41 5.83
C SER A 24 -1.61 18.68 5.12
N PHE A 25 -2.94 18.87 5.03
CA PHE A 25 -3.51 20.08 4.44
C PHE A 25 -3.20 21.32 5.28
N LYS A 26 -3.41 21.26 6.60
CA LYS A 26 -3.11 22.42 7.49
C LYS A 26 -1.61 22.75 7.49
N ALA A 27 -0.73 21.76 7.41
CA ALA A 27 0.71 22.00 7.24
C ALA A 27 0.99 22.72 5.92
N ALA A 28 0.40 22.28 4.80
CA ALA A 28 0.52 22.94 3.50
C ALA A 28 0.02 24.39 3.54
N GLN A 29 -1.13 24.61 4.15
CA GLN A 29 -1.72 25.95 4.30
C GLN A 29 -0.83 26.88 5.14
N LEU A 30 -0.33 26.40 6.28
CA LEU A 30 0.57 27.17 7.13
C LEU A 30 1.86 27.54 6.40
N ILE A 31 2.49 26.59 5.70
CA ILE A 31 3.69 26.85 4.89
C ILE A 31 3.40 27.91 3.81
N SER A 32 2.23 27.84 3.18
CA SER A 32 1.86 28.84 2.17
C SER A 32 1.69 30.24 2.74
N TYR A 33 1.26 30.38 3.99
CA TYR A 33 1.07 31.67 4.65
C TYR A 33 2.37 32.31 5.16
N THR A 34 3.38 31.49 5.52
CA THR A 34 4.67 32.01 6.01
C THR A 34 5.48 32.74 4.93
N LYS A 35 5.16 32.50 3.65
CA LYS A 35 5.92 32.98 2.48
C LYS A 35 7.37 32.50 2.43
N ASP A 36 7.71 31.47 3.19
CA ASP A 36 9.02 30.82 3.13
C ASP A 36 9.18 29.99 1.86
N ALA A 37 8.06 29.53 1.30
CA ALA A 37 7.99 28.88 -0.01
C ALA A 37 7.30 29.78 -1.04
N ASP A 38 7.71 29.70 -2.29
CA ASP A 38 7.05 30.38 -3.40
C ASP A 38 5.84 29.58 -3.91
N LYS A 39 5.87 28.27 -3.72
CA LYS A 39 4.78 27.32 -4.04
C LYS A 39 4.74 26.17 -3.04
N VAL A 40 3.53 25.73 -2.72
CA VAL A 40 3.28 24.47 -2.01
C VAL A 40 2.45 23.60 -2.93
N VAL A 41 2.97 22.41 -3.24
CA VAL A 41 2.32 21.45 -4.15
C VAL A 41 1.99 20.19 -3.37
N PHE A 42 0.70 19.91 -3.26
CA PHE A 42 0.20 18.69 -2.67
C PHE A 42 0.05 17.61 -3.75
N LEU A 43 0.80 16.52 -3.61
CA LEU A 43 0.81 15.41 -4.57
C LEU A 43 0.05 14.21 -4.04
N MET A 44 -0.85 13.70 -4.87
CA MET A 44 -1.64 12.50 -4.63
C MET A 44 -1.35 11.42 -5.66
N ASP A 45 -1.57 10.16 -5.29
CA ASP A 45 -1.31 9.01 -6.15
C ASP A 45 -2.31 8.91 -7.31
N ARG A 46 -3.61 8.99 -7.01
CA ARG A 46 -4.67 8.74 -8.02
C ARG A 46 -5.59 9.93 -8.22
N ILE A 47 -6.00 10.13 -9.48
CA ILE A 47 -6.93 11.20 -9.89
C ILE A 47 -8.30 11.05 -9.20
N GLU A 48 -8.81 9.83 -9.03
CA GLU A 48 -10.11 9.56 -8.40
C GLU A 48 -10.14 9.86 -6.91
N LEU A 49 -9.07 9.51 -6.19
CA LEU A 49 -8.88 9.95 -4.80
C LEU A 49 -8.67 11.46 -4.74
N GLY A 50 -8.16 12.06 -5.82
CA GLY A 50 -7.96 13.48 -5.98
C GLY A 50 -9.22 14.31 -5.88
N VAL A 51 -10.33 13.87 -6.48
CA VAL A 51 -11.60 14.60 -6.45
C VAL A 51 -12.19 14.64 -5.05
N GLN A 52 -12.17 13.51 -4.33
CA GLN A 52 -12.64 13.44 -2.95
C GLN A 52 -11.75 14.26 -2.02
N SER A 53 -10.44 14.06 -2.09
CA SER A 53 -9.48 14.81 -1.27
C SER A 53 -9.49 16.30 -1.58
N LEU A 54 -9.65 16.69 -2.84
CA LEU A 54 -9.80 18.09 -3.23
C LEU A 54 -11.04 18.73 -2.61
N LYS A 55 -12.17 18.01 -2.58
CA LYS A 55 -13.40 18.46 -1.90
C LYS A 55 -13.19 18.63 -0.41
N GLU A 56 -12.49 17.68 0.22
CA GLU A 56 -12.13 17.74 1.63
C GLU A 56 -11.18 18.92 1.91
N TYR A 57 -10.15 19.11 1.08
CA TYR A 57 -9.21 20.23 1.23
C TYR A 57 -9.90 21.58 1.07
N ARG A 58 -10.81 21.72 0.11
CA ARG A 58 -11.61 22.94 -0.05
C ARG A 58 -12.54 23.19 1.14
N ALA A 59 -13.01 22.12 1.78
CA ALA A 59 -13.81 22.22 3.01
C ALA A 59 -12.97 22.62 4.25
N PHE A 60 -11.68 22.28 4.27
CA PHE A 60 -10.75 22.66 5.34
C PHE A 60 -10.09 24.02 5.11
N ALA A 61 -10.12 24.54 3.88
CA ALA A 61 -9.55 25.84 3.56
C ALA A 61 -10.44 26.98 4.10
N ASP A 62 -9.81 28.08 4.50
CA ASP A 62 -10.52 29.28 4.94
C ASP A 62 -11.34 29.89 3.77
N ARG A 63 -10.85 29.70 2.53
CA ARG A 63 -11.55 30.00 1.28
C ARG A 63 -11.34 28.86 0.30
N ALA A 64 -12.42 28.36 -0.28
CA ALA A 64 -12.35 27.27 -1.26
C ALA A 64 -11.45 27.61 -2.47
N ASP A 65 -11.34 28.88 -2.84
CA ASP A 65 -10.51 29.38 -3.94
C ASP A 65 -9.01 29.38 -3.64
N ASP A 66 -8.60 29.20 -2.40
CA ASP A 66 -7.17 29.10 -2.03
C ASP A 66 -6.57 27.76 -2.42
N VAL A 67 -7.40 26.76 -2.75
CA VAL A 67 -6.97 25.42 -3.18
C VAL A 67 -7.20 25.27 -4.69
N GLN A 68 -6.12 25.28 -5.43
CA GLN A 68 -6.15 25.16 -6.89
C GLN A 68 -5.94 23.72 -7.35
N ASP A 69 -6.91 23.21 -8.11
CA ASP A 69 -6.79 21.93 -8.82
C ASP A 69 -6.10 22.12 -10.17
N THR A 70 -5.60 21.02 -10.73
CA THR A 70 -4.98 20.98 -12.05
C THR A 70 -5.68 19.96 -12.93
N GLU A 71 -6.36 20.41 -14.00
CA GLU A 71 -7.03 19.52 -14.94
C GLU A 71 -6.02 18.71 -15.75
N ASP A 72 -4.97 19.36 -16.20
CA ASP A 72 -3.89 18.77 -17.01
C ASP A 72 -2.50 19.30 -16.61
N THR A 73 -1.45 18.81 -17.29
CA THR A 73 -0.06 19.25 -17.08
C THR A 73 0.16 20.71 -17.50
N ILE A 74 -0.57 21.22 -18.49
CA ILE A 74 -0.44 22.61 -18.97
C ILE A 74 -1.00 23.58 -17.91
N ALA A 75 -2.17 23.26 -17.34
CA ALA A 75 -2.75 24.01 -16.25
C ALA A 75 -1.83 24.02 -15.02
N LEU A 76 -1.19 22.88 -14.72
CA LEU A 76 -0.21 22.77 -13.62
C LEU A 76 0.98 23.69 -13.86
N ILE A 77 1.59 23.67 -15.05
CA ILE A 77 2.72 24.54 -15.41
C ILE A 77 2.34 26.02 -15.29
N THR A 78 1.17 26.37 -15.79
CA THR A 78 0.65 27.76 -15.71
C THR A 78 0.55 28.23 -14.27
N LYS A 79 0.02 27.40 -13.37
CA LYS A 79 -0.12 27.71 -11.94
C LYS A 79 1.24 27.75 -11.22
N LEU A 80 2.17 26.86 -11.56
CA LEU A 80 3.53 26.87 -11.01
C LEU A 80 4.28 28.16 -11.38
N LYS A 81 4.10 28.68 -12.58
CA LYS A 81 4.71 29.94 -13.05
C LYS A 81 4.02 31.16 -12.46
N SER A 82 2.72 31.09 -12.18
CA SER A 82 1.93 32.24 -11.72
C SER A 82 2.51 32.86 -10.45
N LYS A 83 2.46 34.21 -10.38
CA LYS A 83 2.80 34.99 -9.18
C LYS A 83 1.55 35.34 -8.35
N ASP A 84 0.37 34.95 -8.82
CA ASP A 84 -0.89 35.18 -8.10
C ASP A 84 -0.88 34.39 -6.78
N PRO A 85 -1.13 35.05 -5.63
CA PRO A 85 -1.24 34.38 -4.32
C PRO A 85 -2.26 33.24 -4.29
N LYS A 86 -3.32 33.30 -5.10
CA LYS A 86 -4.31 32.21 -5.23
C LYS A 86 -3.71 30.91 -5.74
N ASN A 87 -2.60 30.97 -6.46
CA ASN A 87 -1.88 29.80 -6.98
C ASN A 87 -0.71 29.38 -6.07
N MET A 88 -0.72 29.73 -4.82
CA MET A 88 0.33 29.38 -3.87
C MET A 88 0.24 27.92 -3.43
N LEU A 89 -0.96 27.46 -3.14
CA LEU A 89 -1.26 26.06 -2.80
C LEU A 89 -1.93 25.36 -4.00
N ILE A 90 -1.25 24.38 -4.56
CA ILE A 90 -1.65 23.63 -5.74
C ILE A 90 -1.85 22.16 -5.37
N VAL A 91 -2.96 21.56 -5.77
CA VAL A 91 -3.21 20.13 -5.64
C VAL A 91 -3.08 19.47 -7.00
N SER A 92 -2.30 18.40 -7.10
CA SER A 92 -2.06 17.69 -8.36
C SER A 92 -1.79 16.20 -8.13
N SER A 93 -1.87 15.41 -9.20
CA SER A 93 -1.41 14.02 -9.15
C SER A 93 0.09 13.92 -9.43
N ILE A 94 0.72 12.89 -8.87
CA ILE A 94 2.14 12.63 -9.11
C ILE A 94 2.44 12.36 -10.60
N GLN A 95 1.50 11.73 -11.34
CA GLN A 95 1.63 11.50 -12.78
C GLN A 95 1.71 12.80 -13.56
N LYS A 96 0.81 13.77 -13.28
CA LYS A 96 0.86 15.07 -13.96
C LYS A 96 2.16 15.81 -13.67
N MET A 97 2.63 15.73 -12.43
CA MET A 97 3.88 16.37 -12.01
C MET A 97 5.10 15.71 -12.63
N SER A 98 5.16 14.39 -12.72
CA SER A 98 6.27 13.65 -13.34
C SER A 98 6.35 13.82 -14.85
N ASN A 99 5.25 14.27 -15.49
CA ASN A 99 5.24 14.62 -16.92
C ASN A 99 5.89 15.97 -17.24
N ILE A 100 6.21 16.77 -16.22
CA ILE A 100 7.02 17.97 -16.38
C ILE A 100 8.47 17.53 -16.46
N LYS A 101 9.02 17.42 -17.69
CA LYS A 101 10.38 16.98 -17.97
C LYS A 101 11.08 17.98 -18.86
N ASP A 102 12.40 18.05 -18.75
CA ASP A 102 13.26 18.69 -19.74
C ASP A 102 13.47 17.72 -20.90
N ASP A 103 12.44 17.59 -21.73
CA ASP A 103 12.40 16.63 -22.83
C ASP A 103 12.08 17.35 -24.13
N ALA A 104 12.75 16.97 -25.23
CA ALA A 104 12.52 17.56 -26.56
C ALA A 104 11.08 17.41 -27.07
N GLU A 105 10.33 16.45 -26.52
CA GLU A 105 8.90 16.23 -26.80
C GLU A 105 8.00 17.09 -25.90
N SER A 106 8.51 17.68 -24.84
CA SER A 106 7.72 18.54 -23.96
C SER A 106 7.47 19.89 -24.63
N LYS A 107 6.22 20.35 -24.61
CA LYS A 107 5.84 21.72 -25.07
C LYS A 107 6.40 22.82 -24.14
N LEU A 108 7.25 22.46 -23.19
CA LEU A 108 7.91 23.37 -22.26
C LEU A 108 9.07 24.07 -22.96
N ARG A 109 9.08 25.39 -22.90
CA ARG A 109 10.25 26.18 -23.30
C ARG A 109 11.28 26.08 -22.16
N GLY A 110 12.56 25.92 -22.48
CA GLY A 110 13.62 25.83 -21.46
C GLY A 110 13.58 26.97 -20.43
N ARG A 111 13.22 28.20 -20.84
CA ARG A 111 12.97 29.33 -19.94
C ARG A 111 11.88 29.09 -18.89
N ASP A 112 10.83 28.37 -19.24
CA ASP A 112 9.71 28.10 -18.33
C ASP A 112 10.15 27.14 -17.25
N LEU A 113 10.97 26.17 -17.59
CA LEU A 113 11.55 25.22 -16.66
C LEU A 113 12.53 25.92 -15.70
N GLU A 114 13.44 26.73 -16.20
CA GLU A 114 14.37 27.53 -15.39
C GLU A 114 13.63 28.43 -14.38
N GLU A 115 12.56 29.11 -14.84
CA GLU A 115 11.72 29.93 -13.95
C GLU A 115 11.09 29.10 -12.82
N MET A 116 10.59 27.90 -13.11
CA MET A 116 10.01 27.02 -12.10
C MET A 116 11.08 26.46 -11.15
N GLN A 117 12.25 26.07 -11.68
CA GLN A 117 13.38 25.55 -10.89
C GLN A 117 13.98 26.57 -9.93
N SER A 118 13.91 27.86 -10.29
CA SER A 118 14.38 28.94 -9.41
C SER A 118 13.52 29.17 -8.19
N LYS A 119 12.28 28.67 -8.17
CA LYS A 119 11.34 28.86 -7.05
C LYS A 119 11.63 27.89 -5.91
N ARG A 120 11.38 28.36 -4.69
CA ARG A 120 11.37 27.52 -3.49
C ARG A 120 10.04 26.76 -3.44
N ILE A 121 10.03 25.53 -3.91
CA ILE A 121 8.84 24.69 -3.95
C ILE A 121 8.86 23.67 -2.81
N VAL A 122 7.77 23.56 -2.09
CA VAL A 122 7.54 22.50 -1.12
C VAL A 122 6.56 21.50 -1.70
N PHE A 123 6.98 20.25 -1.80
CA PHE A 123 6.13 19.13 -2.15
C PHE A 123 5.67 18.39 -0.90
N ILE A 124 4.37 18.18 -0.78
CA ILE A 124 3.76 17.36 0.26
C ILE A 124 3.11 16.16 -0.42
N LEU A 125 3.55 14.96 -0.06
CA LEU A 125 3.09 13.70 -0.65
C LEU A 125 2.25 12.93 0.36
N ASP A 126 1.01 12.63 -0.01
CA ASP A 126 0.17 11.73 0.77
C ASP A 126 0.33 10.28 0.29
N GLU A 127 0.21 9.31 1.22
CA GLU A 127 0.41 7.87 0.99
C GLU A 127 1.78 7.54 0.34
N CYS A 128 2.83 8.20 0.80
CA CYS A 128 4.15 8.18 0.17
C CYS A 128 4.88 6.82 0.20
N HIS A 129 4.32 5.80 0.83
CA HIS A 129 4.84 4.42 0.86
C HIS A 129 4.52 3.59 -0.38
N ARG A 130 3.66 4.08 -1.28
CA ARG A 130 3.24 3.30 -2.45
C ARG A 130 4.36 3.14 -3.48
N SER A 131 4.47 1.92 -4.04
CA SER A 131 5.51 1.53 -5.00
C SER A 131 5.54 2.36 -6.29
N THR A 132 4.38 2.90 -6.69
CA THR A 132 4.25 3.74 -7.88
C THR A 132 4.96 5.10 -7.78
N PHE A 133 5.37 5.48 -6.56
CA PHE A 133 6.04 6.76 -6.32
C PHE A 133 7.53 6.77 -6.72
N GLY A 134 8.24 5.62 -6.70
CA GLY A 134 9.69 5.58 -6.82
C GLY A 134 10.27 6.30 -8.05
N ASP A 135 9.92 5.84 -9.25
CA ASP A 135 10.46 6.40 -10.50
C ASP A 135 9.91 7.81 -10.79
N MET A 136 8.60 8.01 -10.54
CA MET A 136 7.97 9.32 -10.76
C MET A 136 8.54 10.37 -9.81
N LEU A 137 8.71 10.03 -8.52
CA LEU A 137 9.30 10.94 -7.54
C LEU A 137 10.76 11.26 -7.86
N SER A 138 11.54 10.28 -8.31
CA SER A 138 12.92 10.47 -8.76
C SER A 138 12.98 11.42 -9.96
N SER A 139 12.00 11.32 -10.88
CA SER A 139 11.88 12.26 -12.01
C SER A 139 11.56 13.67 -11.52
N ILE A 140 10.61 13.83 -10.59
CA ILE A 140 10.23 15.13 -10.03
C ILE A 140 11.41 15.76 -9.28
N LYS A 141 12.14 14.99 -8.48
CA LYS A 141 13.33 15.47 -7.75
C LYS A 141 14.42 15.98 -8.69
N ARG A 142 14.65 15.30 -9.81
CA ARG A 142 15.58 15.76 -10.84
C ARG A 142 15.13 17.05 -11.52
N THR A 143 13.82 17.15 -11.79
CA THR A 143 13.24 18.35 -12.45
C THR A 143 13.27 19.57 -11.52
N PHE A 144 13.12 19.37 -10.19
CA PHE A 144 13.06 20.46 -9.20
C PHE A 144 14.17 20.33 -8.14
N PRO A 145 15.44 20.60 -8.49
CA PRO A 145 16.58 20.35 -7.60
C PRO A 145 16.56 21.19 -6.32
N ASN A 146 15.91 22.35 -6.33
CA ASN A 146 15.78 23.27 -5.18
C ASN A 146 14.52 23.02 -4.34
N ALA A 147 13.74 21.99 -4.64
CA ALA A 147 12.51 21.71 -3.90
C ALA A 147 12.77 20.94 -2.59
N LEU A 148 11.86 21.06 -1.63
CA LEU A 148 11.80 20.22 -0.44
C LEU A 148 10.64 19.23 -0.52
N PHE A 149 10.85 18.01 -0.04
CA PHE A 149 9.87 16.94 -0.10
C PHE A 149 9.52 16.45 1.29
N PHE A 150 8.22 16.50 1.62
CA PHE A 150 7.67 15.99 2.86
C PHE A 150 6.72 14.83 2.55
N GLY A 151 6.89 13.71 3.27
CA GLY A 151 6.04 12.53 3.12
C GLY A 151 5.04 12.40 4.26
N PHE A 152 3.78 12.02 3.94
CA PHE A 152 2.79 11.58 4.91
C PHE A 152 2.45 10.13 4.61
N THR A 153 2.50 9.28 5.63
CA THR A 153 2.19 7.85 5.47
C THR A 153 1.61 7.25 6.73
N GLY A 154 0.72 6.27 6.55
CA GLY A 154 0.23 5.42 7.65
C GLY A 154 1.13 4.21 7.91
N THR A 155 1.94 3.83 6.91
CA THR A 155 2.76 2.62 6.91
C THR A 155 4.15 2.92 6.32
N PRO A 156 5.04 3.58 7.08
CA PRO A 156 6.40 3.83 6.60
C PRO A 156 7.13 2.52 6.31
N VAL A 157 8.02 2.55 5.31
CA VAL A 157 8.88 1.41 4.97
C VAL A 157 10.18 1.56 5.74
N PHE A 158 10.48 0.58 6.57
CA PHE A 158 11.73 0.46 7.32
C PHE A 158 12.63 -0.60 6.69
N THR A 159 13.90 -0.64 7.08
CA THR A 159 14.90 -1.63 6.60
C THR A 159 14.40 -3.07 6.76
N GLU A 160 13.72 -3.37 7.85
CA GLU A 160 13.17 -4.69 8.18
C GLU A 160 12.06 -5.14 7.21
N ASN A 161 11.38 -4.16 6.56
CA ASN A 161 10.27 -4.37 5.63
C ASN A 161 10.63 -4.08 4.17
N GLU A 162 11.92 -3.91 3.88
CA GLU A 162 12.38 -3.56 2.54
C GLU A 162 12.19 -4.73 1.56
N ARG A 163 11.18 -4.62 0.69
CA ARG A 163 10.90 -5.56 -0.39
C ARG A 163 11.19 -4.97 -1.77
N ALA A 164 12.39 -4.44 -2.02
CA ALA A 164 12.79 -3.80 -3.27
C ALA A 164 12.40 -2.31 -3.43
N LEU A 165 12.09 -1.60 -2.36
CA LEU A 165 11.78 -0.17 -2.39
C LEU A 165 12.66 0.58 -1.40
N SER A 166 13.05 1.78 -1.78
CA SER A 166 13.83 2.66 -0.91
C SER A 166 13.12 2.90 0.43
N ILE A 167 13.88 2.90 1.50
CA ILE A 167 13.40 3.20 2.85
C ILE A 167 12.79 4.60 2.89
N THR A 168 11.73 4.80 3.65
CA THR A 168 11.02 6.10 3.70
C THR A 168 11.96 7.24 4.13
N SER A 169 12.86 6.98 5.08
CA SER A 169 13.87 7.97 5.53
C SER A 169 14.87 8.35 4.46
N ASP A 170 15.24 7.44 3.56
CA ASP A 170 16.18 7.73 2.47
C ASP A 170 15.57 8.68 1.44
N ILE A 171 14.24 8.57 1.26
CA ILE A 171 13.52 9.39 0.29
C ILE A 171 13.21 10.77 0.84
N PHE A 172 12.76 10.86 2.09
CA PHE A 172 12.21 12.09 2.68
C PHE A 172 13.08 12.71 3.77
N GLY A 173 14.00 11.95 4.37
CA GLY A 173 14.79 12.36 5.52
C GLY A 173 14.21 11.91 6.85
N ASP A 174 14.46 12.68 7.92
CA ASP A 174 14.11 12.34 9.28
C ASP A 174 12.61 12.22 9.52
N GLU A 175 12.21 11.35 10.47
CA GLU A 175 10.88 11.33 11.03
C GLU A 175 10.64 12.61 11.84
N LEU A 176 9.65 13.40 11.42
CA LEU A 176 9.32 14.67 12.06
C LEU A 176 8.27 14.51 13.15
N HIS A 177 7.34 13.57 12.96
CA HIS A 177 6.27 13.29 13.90
C HIS A 177 5.73 11.88 13.70
N ARG A 178 5.32 11.27 14.81
CA ARG A 178 4.72 9.93 14.85
C ARG A 178 3.40 9.97 15.63
N TYR A 179 2.38 9.40 14.99
CA TYR A 179 1.12 9.03 15.62
C TYR A 179 0.74 7.63 15.13
N SER A 180 1.17 6.62 15.89
CA SER A 180 1.04 5.21 15.53
C SER A 180 -0.40 4.71 15.71
N ILE A 181 -0.69 3.50 15.21
CA ILE A 181 -1.98 2.85 15.46
C ILE A 181 -2.22 2.61 16.95
N ALA A 182 -1.17 2.32 17.73
CA ALA A 182 -1.25 2.17 19.18
C ALA A 182 -1.68 3.48 19.86
N ASP A 183 -1.13 4.62 19.41
CA ASP A 183 -1.53 5.94 19.89
C ASP A 183 -3.00 6.23 19.54
N GLY A 184 -3.41 5.92 18.30
CA GLY A 184 -4.78 6.11 17.85
C GLY A 184 -5.79 5.28 18.63
N ILE A 185 -5.46 4.03 18.97
CA ILE A 185 -6.30 3.15 19.80
C ILE A 185 -6.37 3.67 21.24
N ARG A 186 -5.23 4.03 21.83
CA ARG A 186 -5.15 4.60 23.17
C ARG A 186 -6.03 5.86 23.30
N ASP A 187 -5.96 6.74 22.32
CA ASP A 187 -6.69 8.00 22.28
C ASP A 187 -8.14 7.85 21.79
N LYS A 188 -8.58 6.62 21.48
CA LYS A 188 -9.92 6.26 20.98
C LYS A 188 -10.30 6.90 19.63
N ASN A 189 -9.31 7.34 18.86
CA ASN A 189 -9.49 7.84 17.49
C ASN A 189 -9.53 6.72 16.46
N VAL A 190 -8.94 5.56 16.81
CA VAL A 190 -8.94 4.33 15.99
C VAL A 190 -9.50 3.20 16.82
N LEU A 191 -10.33 2.38 16.19
CA LEU A 191 -10.87 1.18 16.86
C LEU A 191 -9.77 0.16 17.08
N GLY A 192 -9.78 -0.48 18.22
CA GLY A 192 -8.96 -1.66 18.47
C GLY A 192 -9.37 -2.82 17.58
N PHE A 193 -8.46 -3.76 17.37
CA PHE A 193 -8.71 -4.98 16.63
C PHE A 193 -8.20 -6.18 17.44
N ASP A 194 -8.81 -7.31 17.18
CA ASP A 194 -8.45 -8.60 17.78
C ASP A 194 -8.07 -9.55 16.63
N PRO A 195 -6.77 -9.84 16.41
CA PRO A 195 -6.36 -10.71 15.33
C PRO A 195 -6.66 -12.17 15.68
N LEU A 196 -7.54 -12.80 14.90
CA LEU A 196 -7.79 -14.23 14.96
C LEU A 196 -6.97 -14.92 13.87
N MET A 197 -5.94 -15.64 14.26
CA MET A 197 -5.16 -16.48 13.35
C MET A 197 -5.84 -17.83 13.19
N VAL A 198 -6.15 -18.21 11.96
CA VAL A 198 -6.83 -19.45 11.63
C VAL A 198 -5.97 -20.26 10.66
N CYS A 199 -5.65 -21.48 11.05
CA CYS A 199 -5.03 -22.47 10.18
C CYS A 199 -6.09 -23.46 9.71
N VAL A 200 -6.33 -23.55 8.41
CA VAL A 200 -7.31 -24.49 7.82
C VAL A 200 -6.70 -25.86 7.49
N TYR A 201 -5.39 -25.99 7.57
CA TYR A 201 -4.70 -27.27 7.42
C TYR A 201 -4.35 -27.88 8.79
N PRO A 202 -4.45 -29.22 8.95
CA PRO A 202 -3.92 -29.88 10.14
C PRO A 202 -2.41 -29.63 10.27
N ASP A 203 -1.94 -29.24 11.46
CA ASP A 203 -0.53 -28.94 11.74
C ASP A 203 0.42 -30.04 11.25
N LYS A 204 0.04 -31.29 11.44
CA LYS A 204 0.84 -32.44 11.02
C LYS A 204 1.09 -32.44 9.50
N LYS A 205 0.08 -32.11 8.69
CA LYS A 205 0.19 -32.09 7.22
C LYS A 205 1.09 -30.94 6.77
N LEU A 206 0.95 -29.75 7.40
CA LEU A 206 1.82 -28.61 7.13
C LEU A 206 3.27 -28.91 7.50
N ARG A 207 3.52 -29.43 8.69
CA ARG A 207 4.87 -29.83 9.13
C ARG A 207 5.51 -30.81 8.18
N GLN A 208 4.77 -31.85 7.77
CA GLN A 208 5.27 -32.86 6.83
C GLN A 208 5.65 -32.24 5.48
N MET A 209 4.85 -31.32 4.96
CA MET A 209 5.12 -30.65 3.69
C MET A 209 6.37 -29.75 3.78
N VAL A 210 6.49 -28.94 4.82
CA VAL A 210 7.68 -28.10 5.06
C VAL A 210 8.92 -29.00 5.27
N ALA A 211 8.79 -30.04 6.07
CA ALA A 211 9.89 -30.96 6.33
C ALA A 211 10.41 -31.67 5.08
N LEU A 212 9.53 -32.11 4.19
CA LEU A 212 9.92 -32.69 2.89
C LEU A 212 10.62 -31.66 2.00
N HIS A 213 10.09 -30.44 1.94
CA HIS A 213 10.68 -29.36 1.15
C HIS A 213 12.09 -28.99 1.63
N GLU A 214 12.26 -28.76 2.92
CA GLU A 214 13.55 -28.38 3.52
C GLU A 214 14.57 -29.51 3.46
N ALA A 215 14.13 -30.78 3.56
CA ALA A 215 14.97 -31.95 3.34
C ALA A 215 15.33 -32.18 1.84
N GLY A 216 14.73 -31.43 0.91
CA GLY A 216 14.91 -31.62 -0.53
C GLY A 216 14.49 -33.02 -0.99
N ALA A 217 13.36 -33.52 -0.47
CA ALA A 217 12.82 -34.84 -0.76
C ALA A 217 11.38 -34.72 -1.28
N SER A 218 11.00 -35.64 -2.17
CA SER A 218 9.67 -35.73 -2.76
C SER A 218 8.74 -36.67 -1.99
N SER A 219 9.29 -37.54 -1.16
CA SER A 219 8.55 -38.53 -0.36
C SER A 219 9.31 -38.92 0.90
N GLU A 220 8.60 -39.54 1.86
CA GLU A 220 9.22 -40.08 3.09
C GLU A 220 10.15 -41.24 2.79
N GLU A 221 9.89 -42.04 1.75
CA GLU A 221 10.78 -43.15 1.34
C GLU A 221 12.15 -42.58 0.90
N GLU A 222 12.17 -41.45 0.18
CA GLU A 222 13.42 -40.79 -0.21
C GLU A 222 14.19 -40.25 1.01
N VAL A 223 13.48 -39.70 1.98
CA VAL A 223 14.07 -39.23 3.24
C VAL A 223 14.78 -40.36 3.99
N LEU A 224 14.17 -41.53 4.07
CA LEU A 224 14.73 -42.68 4.78
C LEU A 224 16.00 -43.24 4.16
N GLN A 225 16.26 -42.97 2.88
CA GLN A 225 17.46 -43.46 2.15
C GLN A 225 18.68 -42.55 2.39
N ASP A 226 18.51 -41.34 2.86
CA ASP A 226 19.61 -40.38 3.11
C ASP A 226 19.60 -39.90 4.56
N PRO A 227 20.62 -40.24 5.36
CA PRO A 227 20.71 -39.83 6.76
C PRO A 227 20.68 -38.30 6.97
N LYS A 228 21.19 -37.51 6.00
CA LYS A 228 21.16 -36.03 6.10
C LYS A 228 19.76 -35.48 5.88
N LYS A 229 19.07 -35.99 4.84
CA LYS A 229 17.67 -35.61 4.59
C LYS A 229 16.77 -36.04 5.76
N SER A 230 17.04 -37.21 6.32
CA SER A 230 16.32 -37.76 7.47
C SER A 230 16.46 -36.86 8.71
N ALA A 231 17.67 -36.38 9.01
CA ALA A 231 17.89 -35.47 10.15
C ALA A 231 17.08 -34.16 9.99
N ILE A 232 17.16 -33.50 8.84
CA ILE A 232 16.42 -32.28 8.56
C ILE A 232 14.89 -32.51 8.62
N TYR A 233 14.43 -33.59 7.99
CA TYR A 233 13.01 -33.92 7.96
C TYR A 233 12.40 -34.08 9.36
N TYR A 234 13.06 -34.85 10.24
CA TYR A 234 12.56 -35.08 11.57
C TYR A 234 12.71 -33.85 12.49
N GLU A 235 13.71 -33.01 12.30
CA GLU A 235 13.84 -31.72 12.97
C GLU A 235 12.62 -30.84 12.69
N PHE A 236 12.28 -30.63 11.40
CA PHE A 236 11.12 -29.84 11.01
C PHE A 236 9.79 -30.46 11.44
N LEU A 237 9.72 -31.77 11.42
CA LEU A 237 8.48 -32.49 11.78
C LEU A 237 8.18 -32.37 13.29
N ASN A 238 9.21 -32.40 14.15
CA ASN A 238 9.05 -32.56 15.59
C ASN A 238 9.46 -31.36 16.41
N ASP A 239 10.54 -30.67 16.01
CA ASP A 239 11.26 -29.73 16.89
C ASP A 239 11.00 -28.26 16.55
N VAL A 240 10.87 -27.92 15.24
CA VAL A 240 10.60 -26.55 14.83
C VAL A 240 9.21 -26.11 15.28
N PRO A 241 9.04 -24.96 16.00
CA PRO A 241 7.72 -24.47 16.43
C PRO A 241 6.85 -24.09 15.23
N MET A 242 5.50 -24.04 15.41
CA MET A 242 4.59 -23.60 14.34
C MET A 242 4.81 -22.14 13.99
N ALA A 243 4.76 -21.25 14.98
CA ALA A 243 5.02 -19.82 14.79
C ALA A 243 6.47 -19.49 15.13
N GLY A 244 7.09 -18.63 14.34
CA GLY A 244 8.39 -18.05 14.68
C GLY A 244 8.32 -17.11 15.86
N SER A 245 9.44 -16.89 16.53
CA SER A 245 9.52 -16.04 17.71
C SER A 245 10.79 -15.20 17.75
N TRP A 246 10.64 -13.99 18.31
CA TRP A 246 11.78 -13.15 18.63
C TRP A 246 12.45 -13.65 19.93
N GLN A 247 13.75 -13.84 19.88
CA GLN A 247 14.55 -14.22 21.03
C GLN A 247 14.97 -13.00 21.84
N GLU A 248 15.40 -13.19 23.07
CA GLU A 248 15.84 -12.11 23.97
C GLU A 248 17.05 -11.31 23.43
N ASP A 249 17.87 -11.93 22.59
CA ASP A 249 19.03 -11.33 21.94
C ASP A 249 18.67 -10.49 20.68
N GLY A 250 17.39 -10.40 20.32
CA GLY A 250 16.91 -9.68 19.16
C GLY A 250 16.99 -10.47 17.84
N THR A 251 17.34 -11.76 17.88
CA THR A 251 17.29 -12.64 16.71
C THR A 251 15.87 -13.20 16.51
N TYR A 252 15.47 -13.43 15.25
CA TYR A 252 14.21 -14.08 14.93
C TYR A 252 14.44 -15.54 14.55
N GLU A 253 13.85 -16.43 15.34
CA GLU A 253 13.82 -17.87 15.06
C GLU A 253 12.57 -18.21 14.26
N LYS A 254 12.77 -18.80 13.07
CA LYS A 254 11.68 -19.12 12.16
C LYS A 254 10.88 -20.33 12.65
N GLY A 255 9.55 -20.22 12.51
CA GLY A 255 8.64 -21.34 12.68
C GLY A 255 8.20 -21.94 11.33
N ILE A 256 7.43 -23.03 11.38
CA ILE A 256 6.87 -23.71 10.19
C ILE A 256 6.10 -22.74 9.28
N GLU A 257 5.34 -21.80 9.87
CA GLU A 257 4.54 -20.82 9.13
C GLU A 257 5.38 -19.87 8.28
N ASP A 258 6.60 -19.57 8.69
CA ASP A 258 7.50 -18.68 7.95
C ASP A 258 8.00 -19.30 6.63
N TYR A 259 7.94 -20.61 6.50
CA TYR A 259 8.30 -21.34 5.27
C TYR A 259 7.15 -21.41 4.26
N LEU A 260 5.89 -21.19 4.69
CA LEU A 260 4.70 -21.28 3.83
C LEU A 260 4.58 -20.12 2.82
N HIS A 261 5.32 -19.02 3.01
CA HIS A 261 5.33 -17.87 2.10
C HIS A 261 6.20 -18.06 0.86
N GLY A 262 6.94 -19.17 0.77
CA GLY A 262 7.78 -19.52 -0.36
C GLY A 262 7.00 -19.91 -1.61
N ARG A 263 7.70 -19.95 -2.76
CA ARG A 263 7.13 -20.31 -4.06
C ARG A 263 6.55 -21.74 -4.04
N ALA A 264 7.17 -22.67 -3.31
CA ALA A 264 6.78 -24.07 -3.20
C ALA A 264 5.38 -24.27 -2.56
N PHE A 265 4.95 -23.36 -1.70
CA PHE A 265 3.66 -23.42 -1.03
C PHE A 265 2.57 -22.58 -1.68
N ARG A 266 2.93 -21.74 -2.65
CA ARG A 266 1.97 -20.95 -3.40
C ARG A 266 0.98 -21.80 -4.19
N ASP A 267 1.44 -22.93 -4.71
CA ASP A 267 0.59 -23.88 -5.43
C ASP A 267 -0.39 -24.61 -4.51
N LEU A 268 -0.02 -24.81 -3.24
CA LEU A 268 -0.91 -25.40 -2.23
C LEU A 268 -2.10 -24.48 -1.93
N VAL A 269 -1.86 -23.19 -1.72
CA VAL A 269 -2.90 -22.19 -1.47
C VAL A 269 -3.87 -22.05 -2.65
N LEU A 270 -3.42 -22.44 -3.85
CA LEU A 270 -4.21 -22.44 -5.08
C LEU A 270 -5.00 -23.73 -5.30
N THR A 271 -4.85 -24.76 -4.44
CA THR A 271 -5.62 -26.01 -4.58
C THR A 271 -7.09 -25.78 -4.30
N ASP A 272 -7.94 -26.52 -4.99
CA ASP A 272 -9.38 -26.46 -4.77
C ASP A 272 -9.75 -26.88 -3.33
N GLU A 273 -9.08 -27.90 -2.81
CA GLU A 273 -9.28 -28.39 -1.43
C GLU A 273 -9.06 -27.27 -0.40
N TYR A 274 -7.92 -26.59 -0.46
CA TYR A 274 -7.60 -25.48 0.44
C TYR A 274 -8.63 -24.34 0.36
N GLN A 275 -9.01 -23.99 -0.84
CA GLN A 275 -9.99 -22.92 -1.05
C GLN A 275 -11.37 -23.29 -0.53
N TRP A 276 -11.77 -24.54 -0.63
CA TRP A 276 -13.03 -25.01 -0.05
C TRP A 276 -13.01 -24.97 1.48
N GLU A 277 -11.91 -25.40 2.11
CA GLU A 277 -11.75 -25.32 3.56
C GLU A 277 -11.91 -23.87 4.08
N ILE A 278 -11.32 -22.88 3.37
CA ILE A 278 -11.50 -21.46 3.72
C ILE A 278 -12.96 -21.03 3.60
N VAL A 279 -13.61 -21.38 2.49
CA VAL A 279 -15.01 -21.02 2.24
C VAL A 279 -15.93 -21.61 3.30
N ASP A 280 -15.73 -22.89 3.66
CA ASP A 280 -16.48 -23.60 4.69
C ASP A 280 -16.23 -22.98 6.07
N HIS A 281 -14.97 -22.69 6.42
CA HIS A 281 -14.61 -22.02 7.67
C HIS A 281 -15.27 -20.64 7.80
N ILE A 282 -15.26 -19.84 6.75
CA ILE A 282 -15.93 -18.53 6.75
C ILE A 282 -17.43 -18.71 6.97
N ARG A 283 -18.04 -19.67 6.30
CA ARG A 283 -19.49 -19.94 6.43
C ARG A 283 -19.88 -20.39 7.82
N GLU A 284 -19.14 -21.30 8.42
CA GLU A 284 -19.37 -21.81 9.78
C GLU A 284 -19.34 -20.69 10.82
N ASN A 285 -18.40 -19.75 10.68
CA ASN A 285 -18.20 -18.66 11.62
C ASN A 285 -19.01 -17.40 11.27
N TRP A 286 -19.70 -17.37 10.13
CA TRP A 286 -20.36 -16.16 9.61
C TRP A 286 -21.34 -15.54 10.60
N ASN A 287 -22.24 -16.34 11.18
CA ASN A 287 -23.27 -15.84 12.08
C ASN A 287 -22.68 -15.20 13.34
N THR A 288 -21.62 -15.80 13.88
CA THR A 288 -20.94 -15.30 15.09
C THR A 288 -20.18 -14.03 14.78
N LEU A 289 -19.32 -14.04 13.76
CA LEU A 289 -18.44 -12.92 13.44
C LEU A 289 -19.21 -11.72 12.85
N SER A 290 -20.24 -11.98 12.05
CA SER A 290 -21.12 -10.93 11.50
C SER A 290 -22.19 -10.45 12.48
N ARG A 291 -22.27 -11.05 13.67
CA ARG A 291 -23.35 -10.82 14.66
C ARG A 291 -24.74 -10.96 14.04
N GLY A 292 -24.98 -12.08 13.37
CA GLY A 292 -26.24 -12.36 12.70
C GLY A 292 -26.47 -11.46 11.47
N SER A 293 -25.43 -11.30 10.65
CA SER A 293 -25.46 -10.48 9.41
C SER A 293 -25.70 -8.98 9.63
N LYS A 294 -25.42 -8.46 10.82
CA LYS A 294 -25.44 -7.00 11.10
C LYS A 294 -24.21 -6.29 10.56
N PHE A 295 -23.11 -7.00 10.42
CA PHE A 295 -21.84 -6.48 9.90
C PHE A 295 -21.44 -7.18 8.62
N HIS A 296 -20.78 -6.45 7.74
CA HIS A 296 -20.15 -6.97 6.54
C HIS A 296 -18.73 -7.45 6.85
N ALA A 297 -18.20 -8.30 5.98
CA ALA A 297 -16.79 -8.70 5.99
C ALA A 297 -16.11 -8.31 4.66
N ILE A 298 -14.81 -8.06 4.74
CA ILE A 298 -13.95 -7.89 3.58
C ILE A 298 -13.03 -9.12 3.53
N PHE A 299 -13.09 -9.86 2.42
CA PHE A 299 -12.20 -10.97 2.14
C PHE A 299 -11.19 -10.55 1.07
N ALA A 300 -9.96 -10.31 1.48
CA ALA A 300 -8.88 -9.93 0.58
C ALA A 300 -8.17 -11.16 0.02
N THR A 301 -7.86 -11.15 -1.27
CA THR A 301 -7.13 -12.20 -1.98
C THR A 301 -5.87 -11.66 -2.64
N ASP A 302 -4.93 -12.54 -2.97
CA ASP A 302 -3.64 -12.16 -3.59
C ASP A 302 -3.78 -11.67 -5.04
N SER A 303 -4.88 -12.01 -5.71
CA SER A 303 -5.06 -11.65 -7.12
C SER A 303 -6.51 -11.65 -7.55
N ILE A 304 -6.81 -10.93 -8.65
CA ILE A 304 -8.14 -10.91 -9.27
C ILE A 304 -8.61 -12.33 -9.67
N PRO A 305 -7.80 -13.17 -10.35
CA PRO A 305 -8.21 -14.55 -10.65
C PRO A 305 -8.57 -15.37 -9.41
N GLU A 306 -7.90 -15.16 -8.30
CA GLU A 306 -8.20 -15.82 -7.05
C GLU A 306 -9.51 -15.31 -6.43
N ALA A 307 -9.73 -14.01 -6.42
CA ALA A 307 -11.00 -13.41 -5.99
C ALA A 307 -12.21 -13.99 -6.76
N VAL A 308 -12.07 -14.13 -8.08
CA VAL A 308 -13.09 -14.74 -8.94
C VAL A 308 -13.33 -16.20 -8.58
N ARG A 309 -12.28 -16.99 -8.30
CA ARG A 309 -12.44 -18.39 -7.87
C ARG A 309 -13.20 -18.51 -6.56
N TYR A 310 -12.85 -17.69 -5.55
CA TYR A 310 -13.58 -17.67 -4.27
C TYR A 310 -15.02 -17.21 -4.43
N TYR A 311 -15.26 -16.17 -5.23
CA TYR A 311 -16.61 -15.72 -5.53
C TYR A 311 -17.48 -16.85 -6.09
N ARG A 312 -16.96 -17.63 -7.09
CA ARG A 312 -17.66 -18.78 -7.65
C ARG A 312 -17.93 -19.85 -6.63
N LYS A 313 -16.93 -20.19 -5.77
CA LYS A 313 -17.07 -21.19 -4.70
C LYS A 313 -18.16 -20.82 -3.70
N PHE A 314 -18.20 -19.57 -3.28
CA PHE A 314 -19.27 -19.09 -2.40
C PHE A 314 -20.65 -19.20 -3.07
N ARG A 315 -20.77 -18.79 -4.34
CA ARG A 315 -22.03 -18.88 -5.09
C ARG A 315 -22.48 -20.31 -5.34
N GLU A 316 -21.57 -21.23 -5.54
CA GLU A 316 -21.85 -22.65 -5.77
C GLU A 316 -22.36 -23.34 -4.50
N ARG A 317 -21.65 -23.19 -3.37
CA ARG A 317 -21.92 -23.95 -2.16
C ARG A 317 -22.85 -23.23 -1.17
N TYR A 318 -22.77 -21.90 -1.11
CA TYR A 318 -23.50 -21.06 -0.14
C TYR A 318 -24.22 -19.90 -0.83
N PRO A 319 -25.18 -20.18 -1.75
CA PRO A 319 -25.87 -19.14 -2.51
C PRO A 319 -26.74 -18.21 -1.66
N GLU A 320 -27.01 -18.58 -0.39
CA GLU A 320 -27.72 -17.73 0.57
C GLU A 320 -26.86 -16.57 1.10
N LEU A 321 -25.52 -16.67 1.00
CA LEU A 321 -24.64 -15.58 1.36
C LEU A 321 -24.63 -14.52 0.25
N ARG A 322 -24.82 -13.26 0.63
CA ARG A 322 -24.70 -12.13 -0.29
C ARG A 322 -23.24 -11.76 -0.48
N VAL A 323 -22.63 -12.36 -1.49
CA VAL A 323 -21.20 -12.13 -1.83
C VAL A 323 -21.12 -11.29 -3.10
N THR A 324 -20.26 -10.28 -3.09
CA THR A 324 -19.89 -9.48 -4.25
C THR A 324 -18.37 -9.42 -4.39
N GLY A 325 -17.88 -9.26 -5.61
CA GLY A 325 -16.45 -9.03 -5.88
C GLY A 325 -16.21 -7.56 -6.18
N LEU A 326 -15.18 -6.99 -5.56
CA LEU A 326 -14.73 -5.63 -5.83
C LEU A 326 -13.28 -5.67 -6.30
N PHE A 327 -13.02 -5.13 -7.49
CA PHE A 327 -11.67 -5.02 -8.05
C PHE A 327 -11.60 -3.86 -9.04
N ASP A 328 -10.38 -3.38 -9.28
CA ASP A 328 -10.12 -2.31 -10.25
C ASP A 328 -9.99 -2.93 -11.66
N PRO A 329 -10.93 -2.64 -12.59
CA PRO A 329 -10.91 -3.20 -13.94
C PRO A 329 -9.75 -2.68 -14.81
N THR A 330 -9.06 -1.62 -14.37
CA THR A 330 -7.91 -1.05 -15.09
C THR A 330 -6.61 -1.76 -14.76
N ILE A 331 -6.57 -2.54 -13.67
CA ILE A 331 -5.39 -3.26 -13.22
C ILE A 331 -5.43 -4.70 -13.76
N ASP A 332 -4.50 -5.04 -14.65
CA ASP A 332 -4.29 -6.41 -15.11
C ASP A 332 -3.38 -7.17 -14.14
N ASN A 333 -3.95 -7.57 -13.00
CA ASN A 333 -3.24 -8.34 -12.01
C ASN A 333 -3.28 -9.84 -12.37
N LYS A 334 -2.11 -10.41 -12.69
CA LYS A 334 -1.94 -11.86 -13.04
C LYS A 334 -2.92 -12.36 -14.12
N GLY A 335 -3.20 -11.53 -15.12
CA GLY A 335 -4.15 -11.88 -16.19
C GLY A 335 -5.62 -11.71 -15.80
N GLY A 336 -5.91 -10.95 -14.75
CA GLY A 336 -7.25 -10.72 -14.24
C GLY A 336 -8.20 -10.13 -15.25
N LYS A 337 -7.74 -9.24 -16.12
CA LYS A 337 -8.54 -8.67 -17.21
C LYS A 337 -9.11 -9.74 -18.14
N LYS A 338 -8.29 -10.72 -18.55
CA LYS A 338 -8.74 -11.87 -19.37
C LYS A 338 -9.73 -12.77 -18.64
N THR A 339 -9.62 -12.87 -17.33
CA THR A 339 -10.53 -13.66 -16.49
C THR A 339 -11.86 -12.95 -16.35
N LEU A 340 -11.85 -11.61 -16.17
CA LEU A 340 -13.04 -10.76 -16.10
C LEU A 340 -13.83 -10.74 -17.38
N ASP A 341 -13.16 -10.64 -18.52
CA ASP A 341 -13.84 -10.61 -19.84
C ASP A 341 -14.64 -11.89 -20.12
N LYS A 342 -14.36 -12.97 -19.40
CA LYS A 342 -15.10 -14.24 -19.47
C LYS A 342 -16.24 -14.35 -18.45
N GLU A 343 -16.35 -13.42 -17.49
CA GLU A 343 -17.32 -13.47 -16.40
C GLU A 343 -18.41 -12.42 -16.59
N GLU A 344 -19.41 -12.74 -17.42
CA GLU A 344 -20.54 -11.83 -17.67
C GLU A 344 -21.33 -11.46 -16.40
N GLY A 345 -21.44 -12.40 -15.44
CA GLY A 345 -22.15 -12.16 -14.18
C GLY A 345 -21.47 -11.16 -13.23
N LEU A 346 -20.14 -10.96 -13.34
CA LEU A 346 -19.41 -9.98 -12.54
C LEU A 346 -19.42 -8.58 -13.15
N LYS A 347 -19.51 -8.45 -14.48
CA LYS A 347 -19.70 -7.14 -15.16
C LYS A 347 -21.04 -6.49 -14.78
N ALA A 348 -22.10 -7.28 -14.63
CA ALA A 348 -23.41 -6.81 -14.22
C ALA A 348 -23.50 -6.33 -12.75
N MET A 349 -22.47 -6.59 -11.93
CA MET A 349 -22.40 -6.16 -10.53
C MET A 349 -21.59 -4.87 -10.33
N LEU A 350 -20.90 -4.40 -11.36
CA LEU A 350 -20.06 -3.19 -11.34
C LEU A 350 -20.73 -1.98 -12.01
N GLU A 351 -21.87 -2.18 -12.69
CA GLU A 351 -22.76 -1.14 -13.14
C GLU A 351 -23.85 -0.83 -12.08
#